data_8c75e359085d49a873aaf0854e875692
#
_entry.id   8c75e359085d49a873aaf0854e875692
#
_cell.length_a   1.000
_cell.length_b   1.000
_cell.length_c   1.000
_cell.angle_alpha   90.00
_cell.angle_beta   90.00
_cell.angle_gamma   90.00
#
_symmetry.space_group_name_H-M   'P 1'
#
loop_
_entity.id
_entity.type
_entity.pdbx_description
1 polymer ?
#
loop_
_entity_poly.entity_id
_entity_poly.type
_entity_poly.pdbx_seq_one_letter_code
_entity_poly.pdbx_strand_id
1 'polypeptide(L)'
;ADISVRRLSVLETSFWIAAHRAEVVGNCFDFFDLVVPRPVEDEILSRQRGAPRREYPYATMFRHLRREMHDPPRPAPDPLPMFGRGEAAAIPIAQHLSAVLPVNERRATSYALAQRIDVITVPAFIVALQEQDIISHRAALRKMELIESMTAPAIVAVARRSLRSFP
;
A
#
# COMPACT_ATOMS: atom_id res chain seq x y z
N ALA A 1 11.74 5.80 -18.67
CA ALA A 1 10.49 6.28 -18.09
C ALA A 1 10.81 7.35 -17.06
N ASP A 2 10.22 8.50 -17.22
CA ASP A 2 10.47 9.66 -16.39
C ASP A 2 9.95 9.40 -14.96
N ILE A 3 10.84 9.17 -14.02
CA ILE A 3 10.56 8.93 -12.60
C ILE A 3 10.12 10.24 -11.89
N SER A 4 10.01 11.33 -12.62
CA SER A 4 9.88 12.68 -12.04
C SER A 4 8.48 13.06 -11.58
N VAL A 5 7.45 12.26 -11.84
CA VAL A 5 6.07 12.58 -11.45
C VAL A 5 5.52 11.53 -10.51
N ARG A 6 5.46 11.88 -9.23
CA ARG A 6 4.73 11.07 -8.24
C ARG A 6 3.26 10.96 -8.61
N ARG A 7 2.72 9.79 -8.50
CA ARG A 7 1.29 9.56 -8.74
C ARG A 7 0.48 9.85 -7.48
N LEU A 8 -0.60 10.60 -7.63
CA LEU A 8 -1.57 10.76 -6.57
C LEU A 8 -2.13 9.40 -6.17
N SER A 9 -2.08 9.08 -4.89
CA SER A 9 -2.38 7.75 -4.38
C SER A 9 -3.13 7.84 -3.06
N VAL A 10 -4.04 6.91 -2.81
CA VAL A 10 -4.80 6.85 -1.57
C VAL A 10 -4.34 5.63 -0.79
N LEU A 11 -3.71 5.86 0.36
CA LEU A 11 -3.14 4.81 1.18
C LEU A 11 -4.24 3.94 1.81
N GLU A 12 -4.01 2.63 1.80
CA GLU A 12 -4.80 1.64 2.51
C GLU A 12 -3.91 0.92 3.54
N THR A 13 -4.52 0.51 4.65
CA THR A 13 -3.79 -0.03 5.82
C THR A 13 -2.95 -1.25 5.51
N SER A 14 -3.48 -2.20 4.74
CA SER A 14 -2.76 -3.46 4.41
C SER A 14 -1.48 -3.19 3.61
N PHE A 15 -1.50 -2.20 2.75
CA PHE A 15 -0.32 -1.81 1.98
C PHE A 15 0.78 -1.25 2.89
N TRP A 16 0.43 -0.33 3.80
CA TRP A 16 1.41 0.26 4.72
C TRP A 16 2.10 -0.80 5.58
N ILE A 17 1.32 -1.70 6.18
CA ILE A 17 1.85 -2.75 7.05
C ILE A 17 2.79 -3.69 6.26
N ALA A 18 2.38 -4.13 5.07
CA ALA A 18 3.19 -5.00 4.23
C ALA A 18 4.42 -4.27 3.67
N ALA A 19 4.29 -3.01 3.25
CA ALA A 19 5.41 -2.21 2.79
C ALA A 19 6.47 -1.99 3.87
N HIS A 20 6.03 -1.75 5.11
CA HIS A 20 6.93 -1.69 6.26
C HIS A 20 7.65 -3.02 6.49
N ARG A 21 6.92 -4.14 6.44
CA ARG A 21 7.49 -5.48 6.59
C ARG A 21 8.53 -5.80 5.51
N ALA A 22 8.26 -5.38 4.27
CA ALA A 22 9.17 -5.56 3.13
C ALA A 22 10.31 -4.53 3.10
N GLU A 23 10.34 -3.58 4.02
CA GLU A 23 11.36 -2.51 4.07
C GLU A 23 11.37 -1.66 2.77
N VAL A 24 10.19 -1.29 2.27
CA VAL A 24 10.03 -0.44 1.07
C VAL A 24 9.23 0.85 1.31
N VAL A 25 8.91 1.17 2.56
CA VAL A 25 8.17 2.39 2.92
C VAL A 25 8.88 3.65 2.41
N GLY A 26 10.20 3.74 2.58
CA GLY A 26 10.98 4.89 2.11
C GLY A 26 10.84 5.10 0.60
N ASN A 27 10.81 4.02 -0.18
CA ASN A 27 10.66 4.08 -1.63
C ASN A 27 9.26 4.56 -2.06
N CYS A 28 8.24 4.38 -1.21
CA CYS A 28 6.88 4.82 -1.55
C CYS A 28 6.80 6.32 -1.84
N PHE A 29 7.57 7.13 -1.14
CA PHE A 29 7.56 8.60 -1.29
C PHE A 29 8.25 9.10 -2.56
N ASP A 30 8.99 8.24 -3.23
CA ASP A 30 9.58 8.55 -4.54
C ASP A 30 8.55 8.36 -5.68
N PHE A 31 7.55 7.51 -5.47
CA PHE A 31 6.57 7.13 -6.48
C PHE A 31 5.15 7.65 -6.23
N PHE A 32 4.79 7.84 -4.96
CA PHE A 32 3.43 8.19 -4.56
C PHE A 32 3.37 9.50 -3.82
N ASP A 33 2.36 10.27 -4.18
CA ASP A 33 1.89 11.42 -3.43
C ASP A 33 0.68 10.93 -2.62
N LEU A 34 0.91 10.61 -1.33
CA LEU A 34 -0.02 9.83 -0.53
C LEU A 34 -1.08 10.70 0.15
N VAL A 35 -2.33 10.39 -0.12
CA VAL A 35 -3.51 10.86 0.63
C VAL A 35 -3.87 9.80 1.66
N VAL A 36 -4.10 10.20 2.90
CA VAL A 36 -4.42 9.28 4.00
C VAL A 36 -5.85 9.51 4.48
N PRO A 37 -6.78 8.58 4.20
CA PRO A 37 -8.11 8.64 4.79
C PRO A 37 -8.05 8.52 6.32
N ARG A 38 -8.88 9.26 7.03
CA ARG A 38 -8.89 9.23 8.50
C ARG A 38 -9.09 7.82 9.08
N PRO A 39 -10.01 6.99 8.58
CA PRO A 39 -10.14 5.63 9.07
C PRO A 39 -8.89 4.77 8.89
N VAL A 40 -8.12 4.99 7.82
CA VAL A 40 -6.83 4.32 7.59
C VAL A 40 -5.80 4.75 8.64
N GLU A 41 -5.68 6.04 8.89
CA GLU A 41 -4.82 6.56 9.95
C GLU A 41 -5.20 5.98 11.32
N ASP A 42 -6.50 5.95 11.64
CA ASP A 42 -6.99 5.37 12.90
C ASP A 42 -6.64 3.88 13.02
N GLU A 43 -6.76 3.10 11.96
CA GLU A 43 -6.38 1.67 11.96
C GLU A 43 -4.88 1.47 12.15
N ILE A 44 -4.05 2.24 11.45
CA ILE A 44 -2.58 2.13 11.56
C ILE A 44 -2.13 2.48 12.98
N LEU A 45 -2.74 3.49 13.58
CA LEU A 45 -2.38 4.00 14.89
C LEU A 45 -3.15 3.33 16.05
N SER A 46 -4.16 2.49 15.76
CA SER A 46 -4.92 1.81 16.79
C SER A 46 -4.05 0.83 17.56
N ARG A 47 -4.22 0.84 18.89
CA ARG A 47 -3.63 -0.17 19.76
C ARG A 47 -4.53 -1.39 19.75
N GLN A 48 -4.01 -2.57 19.48
CA GLN A 48 -4.77 -3.79 19.67
C GLN A 48 -5.15 -3.93 21.16
N ARG A 49 -6.41 -4.26 21.43
CA ARG A 49 -6.87 -4.55 22.79
C ARG A 49 -6.05 -5.71 23.36
N GLY A 50 -5.42 -5.50 24.51
CA GLY A 50 -4.59 -6.51 25.18
C GLY A 50 -3.12 -6.56 24.74
N ALA A 51 -2.70 -5.75 23.80
CA ALA A 51 -1.28 -5.63 23.45
C ALA A 51 -0.51 -4.89 24.56
N PRO A 52 0.74 -5.30 24.87
CA PRO A 52 1.58 -4.54 25.77
C PRO A 52 1.76 -3.10 25.25
N ARG A 53 2.07 -2.17 26.16
CA ARG A 53 2.13 -0.69 25.95
C ARG A 53 3.04 -0.20 24.82
N ARG A 54 3.52 -1.04 23.94
CA ARG A 54 4.43 -0.68 22.83
C ARG A 54 3.64 -0.50 21.54
N GLU A 55 3.88 0.61 20.89
CA GLU A 55 3.40 0.87 19.54
C GLU A 55 4.09 -0.06 18.53
N TYR A 56 3.38 -0.56 17.54
CA TYR A 56 3.98 -1.33 16.45
C TYR A 56 4.96 -0.47 15.65
N PRO A 57 6.10 -1.04 15.19
CA PRO A 57 7.07 -0.28 14.39
C PRO A 57 6.49 0.38 13.13
N TYR A 58 5.52 -0.25 12.46
CA TYR A 58 4.85 0.35 11.30
C TYR A 58 4.01 1.59 11.66
N ALA A 59 3.44 1.64 12.86
CA ALA A 59 2.70 2.79 13.37
C ALA A 59 3.65 3.93 13.76
N THR A 60 4.76 3.61 14.38
CA THR A 60 5.82 4.60 14.71
C THR A 60 6.36 5.23 13.43
N MET A 61 6.66 4.44 12.41
CA MET A 61 7.11 4.92 11.11
C MET A 61 6.06 5.84 10.46
N PHE A 62 4.78 5.44 10.52
CA PHE A 62 3.69 6.26 10.01
C PHE A 62 3.64 7.64 10.67
N ARG A 63 3.75 7.71 12.00
CA ARG A 63 3.77 8.99 12.71
C ARG A 63 4.91 9.91 12.26
N HIS A 64 6.09 9.36 12.07
CA HIS A 64 7.24 10.12 11.61
C HIS A 64 7.08 10.69 10.19
N LEU A 65 6.41 9.94 9.32
CA LEU A 65 6.25 10.28 7.91
C LEU A 65 4.91 10.98 7.61
N ARG A 66 4.01 11.09 8.58
CA ARG A 66 2.66 11.65 8.36
C ARG A 66 2.67 13.05 7.75
N ARG A 67 3.64 13.87 8.11
CA ARG A 67 3.79 15.22 7.57
C ARG A 67 4.09 15.27 6.06
N GLU A 68 4.61 14.18 5.51
CA GLU A 68 4.88 14.05 4.07
C GLU A 68 3.63 13.60 3.28
N MET A 69 2.52 13.38 3.96
CA MET A 69 1.27 12.90 3.38
C MET A 69 0.20 13.99 3.43
N HIS A 70 -0.86 13.79 2.64
CA HIS A 70 -1.97 14.74 2.52
C HIS A 70 -3.21 14.25 3.24
N ASP A 71 -4.03 15.19 3.68
CA ASP A 71 -5.38 14.92 4.17
C ASP A 71 -6.33 14.59 3.00
N PRO A 72 -7.38 13.79 3.26
CA PRO A 72 -8.38 13.47 2.25
C PRO A 72 -9.23 14.70 1.89
N PRO A 73 -9.88 14.69 0.72
CA PRO A 73 -10.79 15.77 0.32
C PRO A 73 -11.97 15.87 1.29
N ARG A 74 -12.53 17.07 1.38
CA ARG A 74 -13.74 17.37 2.16
C ARG A 74 -14.79 18.00 1.25
N PRO A 75 -16.04 17.50 1.23
CA PRO A 75 -16.52 16.30 1.92
C PRO A 75 -15.90 15.02 1.33
N ALA A 76 -15.72 14.01 2.16
CA ALA A 76 -15.29 12.69 1.70
C ALA A 76 -16.47 11.95 1.04
N PRO A 77 -16.21 11.10 0.02
CA PRO A 77 -17.23 10.20 -0.51
C PRO A 77 -17.79 9.26 0.56
N ASP A 78 -19.02 8.78 0.36
CA ASP A 78 -19.63 7.81 1.25
C ASP A 78 -18.82 6.51 1.28
N PRO A 79 -18.57 5.93 2.47
CA PRO A 79 -17.82 4.69 2.60
C PRO A 79 -18.61 3.49 2.05
N LEU A 80 -17.88 2.47 1.59
CA LEU A 80 -18.46 1.22 1.09
C LEU A 80 -18.84 0.30 2.28
N PRO A 81 -20.13 -0.06 2.45
CA PRO A 81 -20.58 -0.77 3.65
C PRO A 81 -20.10 -2.24 3.74
N MET A 82 -19.67 -2.83 2.61
CA MET A 82 -19.23 -4.23 2.56
C MET A 82 -17.77 -4.45 2.94
N PHE A 83 -17.02 -3.39 3.22
CA PHE A 83 -15.60 -3.44 3.58
C PHE A 83 -15.35 -2.99 5.02
N GLY A 84 -14.17 -3.33 5.55
CA GLY A 84 -13.67 -2.77 6.80
C GLY A 84 -13.47 -1.25 6.69
N ARG A 85 -13.33 -0.56 7.83
CA ARG A 85 -13.35 0.91 7.87
C ARG A 85 -12.32 1.59 6.96
N GLY A 86 -11.10 1.06 6.94
CA GLY A 86 -10.02 1.63 6.11
C GLY A 86 -10.28 1.48 4.63
N GLU A 87 -10.57 0.27 4.17
CA GLU A 87 -10.89 -0.04 2.78
C GLU A 87 -12.16 0.68 2.32
N ALA A 88 -13.19 0.69 3.17
CA ALA A 88 -14.46 1.36 2.92
C ALA A 88 -14.28 2.86 2.61
N ALA A 89 -13.31 3.50 3.25
CA ALA A 89 -12.99 4.91 3.02
C ALA A 89 -12.02 5.11 1.85
N ALA A 90 -10.98 4.28 1.76
CA ALA A 90 -9.90 4.46 0.77
C ALA A 90 -10.36 4.23 -0.67
N ILE A 91 -11.16 3.19 -0.93
CA ILE A 91 -11.61 2.84 -2.28
C ILE A 91 -12.43 3.96 -2.94
N PRO A 92 -13.49 4.51 -2.32
CA PRO A 92 -14.25 5.59 -2.92
C PRO A 92 -13.44 6.89 -3.12
N ILE A 93 -12.51 7.19 -2.21
CA ILE A 93 -11.64 8.36 -2.34
C ILE A 93 -10.70 8.18 -3.54
N ALA A 94 -10.11 7.01 -3.71
CA ALA A 94 -9.26 6.72 -4.86
C ALA A 94 -10.04 6.87 -6.18
N GLN A 95 -11.26 6.36 -6.24
CA GLN A 95 -12.14 6.50 -7.39
C GLN A 95 -12.47 7.97 -7.68
N HIS A 96 -12.87 8.71 -6.66
CA HIS A 96 -13.22 10.14 -6.78
C HIS A 96 -12.05 11.00 -7.26
N LEU A 97 -10.85 10.72 -6.79
CA LEU A 97 -9.65 11.45 -7.16
C LEU A 97 -8.97 10.93 -8.43
N SER A 98 -9.47 9.86 -9.03
CA SER A 98 -8.78 9.14 -10.12
C SER A 98 -7.33 8.80 -9.73
N ALA A 99 -7.14 8.43 -8.48
CA ALA A 99 -5.86 8.14 -7.87
C ALA A 99 -5.55 6.63 -7.87
N VAL A 100 -4.29 6.29 -7.73
CA VAL A 100 -3.84 4.92 -7.48
C VAL A 100 -4.26 4.49 -6.08
N LEU A 101 -4.63 3.23 -5.90
CA LEU A 101 -4.89 2.62 -4.61
C LEU A 101 -3.78 1.62 -4.28
N PRO A 102 -2.77 1.99 -3.49
CA PRO A 102 -1.86 1.03 -2.89
C PRO A 102 -2.61 0.18 -1.86
N VAL A 103 -2.74 -1.11 -2.13
CA VAL A 103 -3.52 -2.06 -1.32
C VAL A 103 -2.89 -3.44 -1.41
N ASN A 104 -2.86 -4.19 -0.31
CA ASN A 104 -2.26 -5.53 -0.26
C ASN A 104 -3.24 -6.60 0.23
N GLU A 105 -4.53 -6.34 0.16
CA GLU A 105 -5.60 -7.27 0.53
C GLU A 105 -6.35 -7.71 -0.73
N ARG A 106 -6.60 -9.02 -0.85
CA ARG A 106 -7.13 -9.65 -2.06
C ARG A 106 -8.51 -9.13 -2.47
N ARG A 107 -9.43 -9.07 -1.52
CA ARG A 107 -10.83 -8.71 -1.79
C ARG A 107 -10.95 -7.26 -2.24
N ALA A 108 -10.28 -6.37 -1.55
CA ALA A 108 -10.23 -4.94 -1.91
C ALA A 108 -9.55 -4.74 -3.26
N THR A 109 -8.44 -5.44 -3.53
CA THR A 109 -7.75 -5.41 -4.81
C THR A 109 -8.68 -5.83 -5.96
N SER A 110 -9.37 -6.95 -5.83
CA SER A 110 -10.28 -7.46 -6.86
C SER A 110 -11.45 -6.52 -7.10
N TYR A 111 -12.03 -5.98 -6.04
CA TYR A 111 -13.12 -5.01 -6.15
C TYR A 111 -12.67 -3.74 -6.87
N ALA A 112 -11.56 -3.16 -6.46
CA ALA A 112 -11.04 -1.92 -7.04
C ALA A 112 -10.72 -2.09 -8.53
N LEU A 113 -10.10 -3.21 -8.92
CA LEU A 113 -9.86 -3.54 -10.33
C LEU A 113 -11.16 -3.62 -11.13
N ALA A 114 -12.20 -4.26 -10.58
CA ALA A 114 -13.53 -4.34 -11.22
C ALA A 114 -14.16 -2.94 -11.40
N GLN A 115 -13.84 -2.00 -10.52
CA GLN A 115 -14.27 -0.59 -10.61
C GLN A 115 -13.34 0.26 -11.48
N ARG A 116 -12.37 -0.32 -12.16
CA ARG A 116 -11.37 0.36 -12.99
C ARG A 116 -10.51 1.37 -12.22
N ILE A 117 -10.28 1.10 -10.94
CA ILE A 117 -9.33 1.85 -10.12
C ILE A 117 -7.95 1.25 -10.32
N ASP A 118 -6.96 2.08 -10.56
CA ASP A 118 -5.57 1.64 -10.62
C ASP A 118 -5.11 1.19 -9.23
N VAL A 119 -4.67 -0.05 -9.12
CA VAL A 119 -4.17 -0.61 -7.87
C VAL A 119 -2.70 -0.99 -7.98
N ILE A 120 -2.01 -0.97 -6.87
CA ILE A 120 -0.68 -1.55 -6.73
C ILE A 120 -0.59 -2.31 -5.41
N THR A 121 -0.17 -3.57 -5.49
CA THR A 121 0.13 -4.39 -4.32
C THR A 121 1.60 -4.22 -3.91
N VAL A 122 1.97 -4.62 -2.70
CA VAL A 122 3.38 -4.56 -2.29
C VAL A 122 4.25 -5.47 -3.14
N PRO A 123 3.87 -6.71 -3.49
CA PRO A 123 4.63 -7.50 -4.45
C PRO A 123 4.83 -6.83 -5.81
N ALA A 124 3.79 -6.22 -6.37
CA ALA A 124 3.90 -5.48 -7.63
C ALA A 124 4.84 -4.26 -7.50
N PHE A 125 4.81 -3.59 -6.36
CA PHE A 125 5.72 -2.48 -6.08
C PHE A 125 7.18 -2.93 -5.99
N ILE A 126 7.45 -4.07 -5.34
CA ILE A 126 8.79 -4.68 -5.31
C ILE A 126 9.29 -4.97 -6.73
N VAL A 127 8.44 -5.53 -7.59
CA VAL A 127 8.77 -5.78 -9.00
C VAL A 127 9.12 -4.47 -9.71
N ALA A 128 8.32 -3.44 -9.54
CA ALA A 128 8.56 -2.13 -10.15
C ALA A 128 9.91 -1.51 -9.69
N LEU A 129 10.27 -1.67 -8.42
CA LEU A 129 11.57 -1.20 -7.91
C LEU A 129 12.74 -1.92 -8.57
N GLN A 130 12.62 -3.22 -8.81
CA GLN A 130 13.64 -3.97 -9.54
C GLN A 130 13.70 -3.57 -11.02
N GLU A 131 12.56 -3.43 -11.68
CA GLU A 131 12.49 -3.02 -13.10
C GLU A 131 13.16 -1.67 -13.35
N GLN A 132 13.18 -0.81 -12.36
CA GLN A 132 13.81 0.51 -12.42
C GLN A 132 15.23 0.54 -11.84
N ASP A 133 15.83 -0.62 -11.61
CA ASP A 133 17.18 -0.78 -11.04
C ASP A 133 17.39 -0.09 -9.68
N ILE A 134 16.30 0.15 -8.92
CA ILE A 134 16.38 0.74 -7.58
C ILE A 134 16.82 -0.31 -6.56
N ILE A 135 16.37 -1.55 -6.74
CA ILE A 135 16.81 -2.70 -5.94
C ILE A 135 17.29 -3.82 -6.86
N SER A 136 18.22 -4.64 -6.35
CA SER A 136 18.70 -5.81 -7.08
C SER A 136 17.65 -6.92 -7.09
N HIS A 137 17.79 -7.87 -8.03
CA HIS A 137 16.96 -9.08 -8.07
C HIS A 137 17.01 -9.86 -6.76
N ARG A 138 18.18 -10.01 -6.16
CA ARG A 138 18.35 -10.68 -4.87
C ARG A 138 17.61 -9.95 -3.74
N ALA A 139 17.65 -8.63 -3.71
CA ALA A 139 16.91 -7.83 -2.75
C ALA A 139 15.40 -7.98 -2.96
N ALA A 140 14.94 -7.97 -4.21
CA ALA A 140 13.52 -8.18 -4.53
C ALA A 140 13.01 -9.53 -4.03
N LEU A 141 13.74 -10.61 -4.26
CA LEU A 141 13.37 -11.94 -3.75
C LEU A 141 13.30 -11.99 -2.23
N ARG A 142 14.29 -11.41 -1.54
CA ARG A 142 14.29 -11.34 -0.08
C ARG A 142 13.10 -10.55 0.46
N LYS A 143 12.78 -9.41 -0.12
CA LYS A 143 11.63 -8.58 0.27
C LYS A 143 10.31 -9.32 0.05
N MET A 144 10.20 -10.07 -1.03
CA MET A 144 9.04 -10.91 -1.31
C MET A 144 8.84 -11.97 -0.23
N GLU A 145 9.90 -12.63 0.22
CA GLU A 145 9.86 -13.62 1.30
C GLU A 145 9.34 -13.03 2.61
N LEU A 146 9.72 -11.79 2.94
CA LEU A 146 9.30 -11.11 4.16
C LEU A 146 7.78 -10.92 4.27
N ILE A 147 7.07 -10.88 3.17
CA ILE A 147 5.63 -10.60 3.12
C ILE A 147 4.77 -11.78 2.66
N GLU A 148 5.36 -12.93 2.35
CA GLU A 148 4.62 -14.11 1.88
C GLU A 148 3.51 -14.52 2.84
N SER A 149 3.77 -14.52 4.15
CA SER A 149 2.81 -14.94 5.16
C SER A 149 1.62 -13.97 5.34
N MET A 150 1.72 -12.75 4.87
CA MET A 150 0.69 -11.72 5.01
C MET A 150 0.08 -11.28 3.67
N THR A 151 0.41 -11.96 2.59
CA THR A 151 -0.05 -11.62 1.23
C THR A 151 -0.70 -12.83 0.59
N ALA A 152 -1.82 -12.64 -0.11
CA ALA A 152 -2.51 -13.70 -0.80
C ALA A 152 -1.57 -14.42 -1.80
N PRO A 153 -1.52 -15.77 -1.80
CA PRO A 153 -0.60 -16.53 -2.65
C PRO A 153 -0.70 -16.19 -4.14
N ALA A 154 -1.91 -15.90 -4.62
CA ALA A 154 -2.12 -15.51 -6.02
C ALA A 154 -1.41 -14.20 -6.38
N ILE A 155 -1.40 -13.23 -5.47
CA ILE A 155 -0.71 -11.94 -5.66
C ILE A 155 0.81 -12.16 -5.69
N VAL A 156 1.34 -12.94 -4.77
CA VAL A 156 2.77 -13.29 -4.72
C VAL A 156 3.20 -14.05 -5.98
N ALA A 157 2.40 -15.02 -6.42
CA ALA A 157 2.72 -15.84 -7.59
C ALA A 157 2.83 -15.02 -8.88
N VAL A 158 1.96 -14.05 -9.09
CA VAL A 158 2.02 -13.12 -10.24
C VAL A 158 3.33 -12.32 -10.21
N ALA A 159 3.67 -11.74 -9.07
CA ALA A 159 4.88 -10.96 -8.92
C ALA A 159 6.15 -11.80 -9.11
N ARG A 160 6.21 -13.02 -8.56
CA ARG A 160 7.35 -13.93 -8.75
C ARG A 160 7.57 -14.32 -10.20
N ARG A 161 6.49 -14.50 -10.98
CA ARG A 161 6.61 -14.74 -12.43
C ARG A 161 7.26 -13.54 -13.14
N SER A 162 6.85 -12.34 -12.79
CA SER A 162 7.43 -11.12 -13.35
C SER A 162 8.92 -10.99 -13.02
N LEU A 163 9.34 -11.30 -11.79
CA LEU A 163 10.76 -11.26 -11.39
C LEU A 163 11.64 -12.24 -12.19
N ARG A 164 11.10 -13.39 -12.59
CA ARG A 164 11.83 -14.39 -13.39
C ARG A 164 12.06 -13.96 -14.84
N SER A 165 11.29 -13.01 -15.32
CA SER A 165 11.37 -12.53 -16.71
C SER A 165 12.50 -11.53 -16.92
N PHE A 166 13.19 -11.10 -15.86
CA PHE A 166 14.34 -10.20 -15.93
C PHE A 166 15.63 -10.98 -15.66
N PRO A 167 16.64 -10.84 -16.53
CA PRO A 167 17.94 -11.49 -16.34
C PRO A 167 18.71 -10.95 -15.13
#